data_f1ade38ff7b86979d021f2928721128a
#
_entry.id   f1ade38ff7b86979d021f2928721128a
#
_cell.length_a   1.000
_cell.length_b   1.000
_cell.length_c   1.000
_cell.angle_alpha   90.00
_cell.angle_beta   90.00
_cell.angle_gamma   90.00
#
_symmetry.space_group_name_H-M   'P 1'
#
loop_
_entity.id
_entity.type
_entity.pdbx_description
1 polymer ?
#
loop_
_entity_poly.entity_id
_entity_poly.type
_entity_poly.pdbx_seq_one_letter_code
_entity_poly.pdbx_strand_id
1 'polypeptide(L)'
;RKSESFTGSATTYKKEDLKMMGSQNILQSLKTLDPSFHITPNNEFGSDPNKLPDIDIRGKTSIVNLKEDYAVDPNQPLFILDGFEVDLQTIVDLNMERVASVTILKDAASTAIYGSRAANGVVVVETKRPAPGTLRLSYNGDLTVQMPDLSDYNMMNAAEKLEFEWLTGYYTKTSNEEYLVDRMNLYNQRLKNVQSGVDTYWLSEPVRTGFSHKHNMYVEGGDDAMLYGVGLSYKGTQG
;
A
#
# COMPACT_ATOMS: atom_id res chain seq x y z
N ARG A 1 -0.57 11.71 28.83
CA ARG A 1 -0.66 10.74 29.96
C ARG A 1 0.56 9.84 29.87
N LYS A 2 1.20 9.55 31.01
CA LYS A 2 2.36 8.66 31.04
C LYS A 2 1.93 7.24 30.68
N SER A 3 2.71 6.53 29.86
CA SER A 3 2.44 5.15 29.43
C SER A 3 2.27 4.15 30.59
N GLU A 4 2.80 4.49 31.76
CA GLU A 4 2.73 3.70 33.01
C GLU A 4 1.33 3.63 33.63
N SER A 5 0.36 4.40 33.14
CA SER A 5 -1.02 4.40 33.68
C SER A 5 -2.01 3.50 32.95
N PHE A 6 -1.54 2.75 31.95
CA PHE A 6 -2.39 1.81 31.21
C PHE A 6 -2.19 0.38 31.73
N THR A 7 -3.27 -0.25 32.15
CA THR A 7 -3.32 -1.66 32.52
C THR A 7 -3.54 -2.61 31.35
N GLY A 8 -3.65 -2.09 30.13
CA GLY A 8 -3.90 -2.83 28.90
C GLY A 8 -2.65 -2.97 28.02
N SER A 9 -2.74 -3.85 27.00
CA SER A 9 -1.68 -4.03 26.00
C SER A 9 -1.68 -2.84 25.02
N ALA A 10 -0.80 -1.90 25.25
CA ALA A 10 -0.53 -0.77 24.36
C ALA A 10 0.92 -0.83 23.89
N THR A 11 1.14 -0.77 22.58
CA THR A 11 2.49 -0.71 22.01
C THR A 11 2.71 0.67 21.41
N THR A 12 3.74 1.37 21.87
CA THR A 12 4.07 2.71 21.37
C THR A 12 5.38 2.67 20.59
N TYR A 13 5.34 3.15 19.38
CA TYR A 13 6.48 3.32 18.47
C TYR A 13 6.82 4.80 18.36
N LYS A 14 8.08 5.13 18.60
CA LYS A 14 8.59 6.49 18.46
C LYS A 14 8.99 6.76 17.02
N LYS A 15 9.20 8.03 16.69
CA LYS A 15 9.64 8.48 15.36
C LYS A 15 10.87 7.71 14.85
N GLU A 16 11.83 7.47 15.73
CA GLU A 16 13.08 6.78 15.41
C GLU A 16 12.81 5.35 14.91
N ASP A 17 11.93 4.62 15.60
CA ASP A 17 11.54 3.25 15.25
C ASP A 17 10.85 3.23 13.88
N LEU A 18 9.94 4.18 13.64
CA LEU A 18 9.22 4.30 12.38
C LEU A 18 10.15 4.64 11.20
N LYS A 19 11.15 5.51 11.40
CA LYS A 19 12.13 5.88 10.38
C LYS A 19 13.09 4.76 10.00
N MET A 20 13.47 3.92 10.96
CA MET A 20 14.37 2.79 10.70
C MET A 20 13.81 1.82 9.65
N MET A 21 12.49 1.77 9.48
CA MET A 21 11.83 0.93 8.48
C MET A 21 11.83 1.56 7.08
N GLY A 22 12.40 2.76 6.89
CA GLY A 22 12.59 3.40 5.58
C GLY A 22 11.31 3.69 4.82
N SER A 23 10.18 3.70 5.47
CA SER A 23 8.88 3.71 4.82
C SER A 23 8.38 5.13 4.54
N GLN A 24 7.79 5.30 3.38
CA GLN A 24 7.11 6.53 2.97
C GLN A 24 5.73 6.71 3.61
N ASN A 25 5.24 5.65 4.28
CA ASN A 25 3.89 5.57 4.83
C ASN A 25 3.93 4.95 6.22
N ILE A 26 3.27 5.59 7.20
CA ILE A 26 3.11 5.11 8.58
C ILE A 26 2.62 3.66 8.63
N LEU A 27 1.66 3.30 7.78
CA LEU A 27 1.04 1.98 7.77
C LEU A 27 2.05 0.88 7.43
N GLN A 28 2.92 1.10 6.45
CA GLN A 28 3.96 0.14 6.09
C GLN A 28 4.98 -0.06 7.21
N SER A 29 5.34 1.03 7.90
CA SER A 29 6.19 0.93 9.09
C SER A 29 5.51 0.13 10.19
N LEU A 30 4.23 0.36 10.46
CA LEU A 30 3.47 -0.38 11.46
C LEU A 30 3.33 -1.87 11.10
N LYS A 31 3.08 -2.21 9.83
CA LYS A 31 3.05 -3.61 9.37
C LYS A 31 4.33 -4.37 9.68
N THR A 32 5.48 -3.69 9.58
CA THR A 32 6.79 -4.31 9.83
C THR A 32 7.11 -4.38 11.32
N LEU A 33 6.71 -3.36 12.09
CA LEU A 33 7.02 -3.26 13.52
C LEU A 33 6.06 -4.05 14.41
N ASP A 34 4.79 -4.17 14.00
CA ASP A 34 3.76 -4.80 14.81
C ASP A 34 3.13 -5.99 14.10
N PRO A 35 3.42 -7.22 14.54
CA PRO A 35 2.85 -8.44 13.95
C PRO A 35 1.33 -8.53 14.03
N SER A 36 0.68 -7.77 14.90
CA SER A 36 -0.79 -7.74 15.00
C SER A 36 -1.43 -6.78 14.00
N PHE A 37 -0.64 -5.93 13.35
CA PHE A 37 -1.10 -4.97 12.37
C PHE A 37 -1.00 -5.56 10.97
N HIS A 38 -2.14 -6.01 10.44
CA HIS A 38 -2.21 -6.63 9.13
C HIS A 38 -2.72 -5.65 8.08
N ILE A 39 -2.00 -5.61 6.96
CA ILE A 39 -2.44 -4.90 5.76
C ILE A 39 -2.73 -5.94 4.69
N THR A 40 -3.97 -6.06 4.29
CA THR A 40 -4.39 -6.93 3.21
C THR A 40 -4.38 -6.11 1.91
N PRO A 41 -3.54 -6.46 0.92
CA PRO A 41 -3.57 -5.78 -0.37
C PRO A 41 -4.91 -6.05 -1.03
N ASN A 42 -5.52 -5.01 -1.55
CA ASN A 42 -6.75 -5.16 -2.33
C ASN A 42 -6.38 -5.47 -3.78
N ASN A 43 -6.48 -6.75 -4.15
CA ASN A 43 -6.14 -7.22 -5.49
C ASN A 43 -7.26 -7.03 -6.51
N GLU A 44 -8.46 -6.63 -6.11
CA GLU A 44 -9.61 -6.42 -7.00
C GLU A 44 -9.37 -5.27 -8.00
N PHE A 45 -8.59 -4.29 -7.59
CA PHE A 45 -8.28 -3.10 -8.38
C PHE A 45 -6.83 -3.08 -8.89
N GLY A 46 -6.15 -4.23 -8.88
CA GLY A 46 -4.77 -4.34 -9.31
C GLY A 46 -3.82 -3.54 -8.41
N SER A 47 -2.90 -2.80 -9.01
CA SER A 47 -1.92 -1.96 -8.33
C SER A 47 -2.30 -0.48 -8.29
N ASP A 48 -3.60 -0.14 -8.26
CA ASP A 48 -4.05 1.25 -8.18
C ASP A 48 -3.53 1.91 -6.88
N PRO A 49 -2.62 2.88 -6.99
CA PRO A 49 -1.98 3.51 -5.83
C PRO A 49 -2.94 4.42 -5.03
N ASN A 50 -4.12 4.71 -5.56
CA ASN A 50 -5.14 5.54 -4.91
C ASN A 50 -6.13 4.71 -4.09
N LYS A 51 -6.09 3.39 -4.23
CA LYS A 51 -6.93 2.50 -3.41
C LYS A 51 -6.29 2.28 -2.05
N LEU A 52 -7.08 2.53 -1.01
CA LEU A 52 -6.67 2.27 0.36
C LEU A 52 -6.64 0.77 0.63
N PRO A 53 -5.60 0.27 1.31
CA PRO A 53 -5.56 -1.13 1.72
C PRO A 53 -6.55 -1.40 2.85
N ASP A 54 -6.95 -2.66 2.98
CA ASP A 54 -7.68 -3.12 4.15
C ASP A 54 -6.73 -3.31 5.33
N ILE A 55 -7.15 -2.83 6.51
CA ILE A 55 -6.32 -2.86 7.71
C ILE A 55 -7.07 -3.55 8.83
N ASP A 56 -6.43 -4.55 9.44
CA ASP A 56 -6.91 -5.27 10.60
C ASP A 56 -5.89 -5.22 11.73
N ILE A 57 -6.33 -5.14 12.99
CA ILE A 57 -5.44 -5.26 14.17
C ILE A 57 -5.65 -6.58 14.91
N ARG A 58 -6.83 -7.17 14.85
CA ARG A 58 -7.19 -8.40 15.57
C ARG A 58 -7.74 -9.50 14.68
N GLY A 59 -7.59 -9.37 13.38
CA GLY A 59 -8.28 -10.18 12.41
C GLY A 59 -9.72 -9.69 12.18
N LYS A 60 -10.38 -10.29 11.20
CA LYS A 60 -11.74 -9.91 10.82
C LYS A 60 -12.73 -10.44 11.83
N THR A 61 -13.44 -9.56 12.51
CA THR A 61 -14.48 -9.90 13.48
C THR A 61 -15.87 -10.04 12.85
N SER A 62 -16.09 -9.45 11.68
CA SER A 62 -17.34 -9.59 10.93
C SER A 62 -17.23 -10.67 9.86
N ILE A 63 -18.29 -11.47 9.77
CA ILE A 63 -18.46 -12.45 8.70
C ILE A 63 -18.90 -11.69 7.46
N VAL A 64 -18.05 -11.73 6.40
CA VAL A 64 -18.38 -11.45 5.00
C VAL A 64 -18.61 -9.97 4.57
N ASN A 65 -17.89 -9.55 3.55
CA ASN A 65 -18.16 -8.62 2.42
C ASN A 65 -19.28 -7.56 2.55
N LEU A 66 -19.52 -7.04 3.74
CA LEU A 66 -20.46 -5.94 3.97
C LEU A 66 -19.87 -4.56 3.55
N LYS A 67 -18.73 -4.54 2.86
CA LYS A 67 -18.11 -3.30 2.38
C LYS A 67 -18.99 -2.51 1.41
N GLU A 68 -19.82 -3.22 0.65
CA GLU A 68 -20.73 -2.58 -0.31
C GLU A 68 -21.91 -1.88 0.39
N ASP A 69 -22.29 -2.32 1.59
CA ASP A 69 -23.42 -1.78 2.35
C ASP A 69 -23.03 -0.68 3.35
N TYR A 70 -21.75 -0.53 3.69
CA TYR A 70 -21.27 0.44 4.66
C TYR A 70 -20.26 1.41 4.06
N ALA A 71 -20.40 2.69 4.37
CA ALA A 71 -19.47 3.74 3.93
C ALA A 71 -18.03 3.59 4.49
N VAL A 72 -17.87 2.79 5.57
CA VAL A 72 -16.60 2.50 6.24
C VAL A 72 -16.53 1.00 6.52
N ASP A 73 -15.37 0.37 6.29
CA ASP A 73 -15.15 -1.04 6.62
C ASP A 73 -15.37 -1.29 8.12
N PRO A 74 -16.36 -2.14 8.50
CA PRO A 74 -16.66 -2.41 9.91
C PRO A 74 -15.49 -3.09 10.66
N ASN A 75 -14.49 -3.64 9.97
CA ASN A 75 -13.31 -4.26 10.58
C ASN A 75 -12.15 -3.28 10.76
N GLN A 76 -12.24 -2.10 10.20
CA GLN A 76 -11.19 -1.10 10.27
C GLN A 76 -10.97 -0.62 11.70
N PRO A 77 -9.70 -0.49 12.16
CA PRO A 77 -9.40 0.14 13.44
C PRO A 77 -9.77 1.63 13.42
N LEU A 78 -10.03 2.18 14.59
CA LEU A 78 -10.27 3.60 14.78
C LEU A 78 -8.93 4.37 14.72
N PHE A 79 -8.85 5.43 13.92
CA PHE A 79 -7.68 6.29 13.84
C PHE A 79 -7.92 7.59 14.61
N ILE A 80 -6.96 7.93 15.47
CA ILE A 80 -6.96 9.15 16.27
C ILE A 80 -5.68 9.94 15.94
N LEU A 81 -5.83 11.17 15.51
CA LEU A 81 -4.73 12.09 15.25
C LEU A 81 -4.81 13.28 16.22
N ASP A 82 -3.80 13.44 17.08
CA ASP A 82 -3.74 14.50 18.10
C ASP A 82 -5.03 14.62 18.97
N GLY A 83 -5.70 13.49 19.22
CA GLY A 83 -6.91 13.40 20.02
C GLY A 83 -8.23 13.50 19.25
N PHE A 84 -8.18 13.72 17.95
CA PHE A 84 -9.35 13.78 17.07
C PHE A 84 -9.44 12.52 16.21
N GLU A 85 -10.67 12.05 16.00
CA GLU A 85 -10.91 10.97 15.07
C GLU A 85 -10.72 11.44 13.64
N VAL A 86 -10.00 10.63 12.84
CA VAL A 86 -9.70 10.88 11.42
C VAL A 86 -9.91 9.62 10.60
N ASP A 87 -10.07 9.80 9.30
CA ASP A 87 -10.13 8.70 8.35
C ASP A 87 -8.76 8.11 8.03
N LEU A 88 -8.76 6.93 7.42
CA LEU A 88 -7.55 6.24 6.99
C LEU A 88 -6.75 7.07 5.98
N GLN A 89 -7.44 7.78 5.06
CA GLN A 89 -6.78 8.61 4.06
C GLN A 89 -5.92 9.70 4.70
N THR A 90 -6.43 10.35 5.73
CA THR A 90 -5.69 11.38 6.49
C THR A 90 -4.40 10.81 7.08
N ILE A 91 -4.42 9.57 7.60
CA ILE A 91 -3.23 8.91 8.14
C ILE A 91 -2.23 8.55 7.04
N VAL A 92 -2.70 8.07 5.89
CA VAL A 92 -1.86 7.74 4.71
C VAL A 92 -1.16 8.99 4.16
N ASP A 93 -1.85 10.11 4.15
CA ASP A 93 -1.34 11.37 3.61
C ASP A 93 -0.48 12.15 4.61
N LEU A 94 -0.49 11.74 5.88
CA LEU A 94 0.28 12.41 6.92
C LEU A 94 1.79 12.37 6.62
N ASN A 95 2.45 13.49 6.87
CA ASN A 95 3.91 13.58 6.75
C ASN A 95 4.59 12.88 7.93
N MET A 96 5.36 11.80 7.64
CA MET A 96 6.12 11.05 8.64
C MET A 96 7.06 11.91 9.48
N GLU A 97 7.62 12.98 8.92
CA GLU A 97 8.50 13.89 9.65
C GLU A 97 7.78 14.65 10.78
N ARG A 98 6.46 14.78 10.66
CA ARG A 98 5.61 15.41 11.67
C ARG A 98 5.21 14.47 12.79
N VAL A 99 5.28 13.16 12.59
CA VAL A 99 4.90 12.16 13.59
C VAL A 99 5.90 12.17 14.74
N ALA A 100 5.40 12.23 15.97
CA ALA A 100 6.18 12.09 17.18
C ALA A 100 6.13 10.64 17.69
N SER A 101 4.93 10.06 17.75
CA SER A 101 4.71 8.68 18.18
C SER A 101 3.45 8.10 17.55
N VAL A 102 3.41 6.76 17.47
CA VAL A 102 2.21 5.99 17.11
C VAL A 102 2.00 4.95 18.20
N THR A 103 0.80 4.92 18.77
CA THR A 103 0.41 3.95 19.79
C THR A 103 -0.73 3.09 19.27
N ILE A 104 -0.54 1.77 19.33
CA ILE A 104 -1.57 0.80 18.97
C ILE A 104 -2.19 0.24 20.25
N LEU A 105 -3.50 0.45 20.42
CA LEU A 105 -4.29 -0.07 21.52
C LEU A 105 -5.04 -1.31 21.05
N LYS A 106 -4.73 -2.45 21.67
CA LYS A 106 -5.23 -3.77 21.24
C LYS A 106 -6.28 -4.36 22.18
N ASP A 107 -6.28 -3.96 23.45
CA ASP A 107 -7.16 -4.53 24.46
C ASP A 107 -8.45 -3.74 24.66
N ALA A 108 -9.51 -4.44 25.06
CA ALA A 108 -10.78 -3.82 25.39
C ALA A 108 -10.64 -2.76 26.50
N ALA A 109 -9.76 -2.98 27.48
CA ALA A 109 -9.51 -2.01 28.55
C ALA A 109 -8.88 -0.71 28.06
N SER A 110 -7.90 -0.82 27.12
CA SER A 110 -7.22 0.35 26.54
C SER A 110 -8.11 1.07 25.50
N THR A 111 -8.99 0.35 24.81
CA THR A 111 -9.87 0.91 23.79
C THR A 111 -11.18 1.46 24.36
N ALA A 112 -11.55 1.11 25.62
CA ALA A 112 -12.81 1.51 26.26
C ALA A 112 -13.05 3.03 26.31
N ILE A 113 -11.97 3.82 26.37
CA ILE A 113 -12.06 5.29 26.38
C ILE A 113 -12.56 5.88 25.04
N TYR A 114 -12.51 5.09 23.97
CA TYR A 114 -12.94 5.50 22.62
C TYR A 114 -14.31 4.91 22.22
N GLY A 115 -14.96 4.18 23.13
CA GLY A 115 -16.32 3.63 22.95
C GLY A 115 -16.38 2.42 22.00
N SER A 116 -17.62 2.12 21.53
CA SER A 116 -17.88 0.93 20.71
C SER A 116 -17.17 0.91 19.35
N ARG A 117 -16.83 2.06 18.80
CA ARG A 117 -16.12 2.21 17.53
C ARG A 117 -14.66 1.70 17.59
N ALA A 118 -14.14 1.54 18.80
CA ALA A 118 -12.80 1.03 19.06
C ALA A 118 -12.72 -0.50 19.18
N ALA A 119 -13.81 -1.22 18.86
CA ALA A 119 -13.86 -2.68 19.01
C ALA A 119 -12.76 -3.42 18.23
N ASN A 120 -12.35 -2.90 17.08
CA ASN A 120 -11.29 -3.46 16.23
C ASN A 120 -9.90 -2.94 16.55
N GLY A 121 -9.72 -2.25 17.67
CA GLY A 121 -8.49 -1.59 18.07
C GLY A 121 -8.46 -0.10 17.70
N VAL A 122 -7.46 0.59 18.24
CA VAL A 122 -7.25 2.03 18.01
C VAL A 122 -5.81 2.30 17.66
N VAL A 123 -5.59 3.09 16.62
CA VAL A 123 -4.27 3.64 16.25
C VAL A 123 -4.25 5.11 16.62
N VAL A 124 -3.47 5.47 17.64
CA VAL A 124 -3.31 6.85 18.08
C VAL A 124 -2.01 7.39 17.52
N VAL A 125 -2.11 8.43 16.71
CA VAL A 125 -0.98 9.15 16.14
C VAL A 125 -0.84 10.50 16.83
N GLU A 126 0.33 10.76 17.36
CA GLU A 126 0.67 12.06 17.93
C GLU A 126 1.66 12.78 17.02
N THR A 127 1.39 14.04 16.70
CA THR A 127 2.30 14.87 15.93
C THR A 127 3.23 15.66 16.84
N LYS A 128 4.31 16.12 16.27
CA LYS A 128 5.23 17.02 16.95
C LYS A 128 4.55 18.36 17.21
N ARG A 129 4.63 18.83 18.44
CA ARG A 129 4.19 20.19 18.78
C ARG A 129 5.12 21.21 18.14
N PRO A 130 4.59 22.31 17.61
CA PRO A 130 5.40 23.44 17.18
C PRO A 130 6.32 23.89 18.33
N ALA A 131 7.55 24.26 18.01
CA ALA A 131 8.47 24.76 19.01
C ALA A 131 8.40 26.31 19.08
N PRO A 132 8.49 26.90 20.29
CA PRO A 132 8.55 28.35 20.42
C PRO A 132 9.81 28.90 19.75
N GLY A 133 9.73 30.13 19.27
CA GLY A 133 10.85 30.84 18.65
C GLY A 133 10.50 31.49 17.32
N THR A 134 11.53 31.83 16.56
CA THR A 134 11.39 32.45 15.26
C THR A 134 10.70 31.54 14.26
N LEU A 135 10.05 32.14 13.27
CA LEU A 135 9.43 31.41 12.16
C LEU A 135 10.41 30.42 11.54
N ARG A 136 10.01 29.16 11.49
CA ARG A 136 10.75 28.07 10.82
C ARG A 136 9.96 27.53 9.66
N LEU A 137 10.62 27.42 8.53
CA LEU A 137 10.09 26.76 7.34
C LEU A 137 10.83 25.44 7.14
N SER A 138 10.07 24.35 7.03
CA SER A 138 10.59 23.02 6.69
C SER A 138 9.97 22.56 5.38
N TYR A 139 10.81 22.00 4.52
CA TYR A 139 10.38 21.37 3.26
C TYR A 139 10.92 19.97 3.18
N ASN A 140 10.05 19.02 2.79
CA ASN A 140 10.40 17.64 2.51
C ASN A 140 9.87 17.27 1.13
N GLY A 141 10.73 16.66 0.30
CA GLY A 141 10.36 16.10 -0.99
C GLY A 141 10.69 14.61 -1.03
N ASP A 142 9.72 13.78 -1.37
CA ASP A 142 9.89 12.34 -1.53
C ASP A 142 9.61 11.96 -2.99
N LEU A 143 10.51 11.19 -3.58
CA LEU A 143 10.38 10.63 -4.92
C LEU A 143 10.37 9.10 -4.83
N THR A 144 9.39 8.47 -5.47
CA THR A 144 9.26 7.02 -5.48
C THR A 144 9.14 6.53 -6.91
N VAL A 145 9.95 5.52 -7.22
CA VAL A 145 9.88 4.78 -8.48
C VAL A 145 9.53 3.33 -8.14
N GLN A 146 8.43 2.83 -8.72
CA GLN A 146 7.99 1.44 -8.58
C GLN A 146 8.15 0.76 -9.92
N MET A 147 9.03 -0.23 -9.99
CA MET A 147 9.24 -1.03 -11.19
C MET A 147 8.72 -2.44 -10.95
N PRO A 148 7.91 -3.00 -11.87
CA PRO A 148 7.51 -4.40 -11.78
C PRO A 148 8.74 -5.29 -11.99
N ASP A 149 8.95 -6.23 -11.08
CA ASP A 149 9.95 -7.28 -11.26
C ASP A 149 9.28 -8.50 -11.91
N LEU A 150 9.60 -8.74 -13.15
CA LEU A 150 9.06 -9.85 -13.96
C LEU A 150 10.10 -10.96 -14.17
N SER A 151 11.28 -10.86 -13.55
CA SER A 151 12.42 -11.77 -13.78
C SER A 151 12.15 -13.21 -13.32
N ASP A 152 11.32 -13.39 -12.31
CA ASP A 152 11.05 -14.72 -11.72
C ASP A 152 10.06 -15.58 -12.54
N TYR A 153 9.37 -15.00 -13.51
CA TYR A 153 8.32 -15.72 -14.25
C TYR A 153 8.86 -16.67 -15.31
N ASN A 154 10.10 -16.48 -15.78
CA ASN A 154 10.79 -17.34 -16.75
C ASN A 154 9.87 -17.89 -17.88
N MET A 155 9.16 -16.98 -18.53
CA MET A 155 8.24 -17.34 -19.62
C MET A 155 8.99 -17.68 -20.90
N MET A 156 8.45 -18.63 -21.67
CA MET A 156 8.96 -18.94 -23.00
C MET A 156 8.87 -17.73 -23.92
N ASN A 157 9.90 -17.46 -24.70
CA ASN A 157 9.84 -16.52 -25.81
C ASN A 157 9.00 -17.10 -26.98
N ALA A 158 8.75 -16.31 -28.01
CA ALA A 158 7.88 -16.73 -29.12
C ALA A 158 8.45 -17.94 -29.89
N ALA A 159 9.77 -18.01 -30.05
CA ALA A 159 10.43 -19.13 -30.72
C ALA A 159 10.36 -20.42 -29.90
N GLU A 160 10.68 -20.36 -28.61
CA GLU A 160 10.61 -21.48 -27.68
C GLU A 160 9.18 -22.02 -27.56
N LYS A 161 8.18 -21.12 -27.51
CA LYS A 161 6.79 -21.52 -27.49
C LYS A 161 6.37 -22.24 -28.77
N LEU A 162 6.78 -21.76 -29.93
CA LEU A 162 6.49 -22.38 -31.22
C LEU A 162 7.13 -23.77 -31.32
N GLU A 163 8.38 -23.93 -30.84
CA GLU A 163 9.08 -25.21 -30.78
C GLU A 163 8.37 -26.17 -29.81
N PHE A 164 8.02 -25.71 -28.62
CA PHE A 164 7.27 -26.53 -27.65
C PHE A 164 5.95 -27.02 -28.22
N GLU A 165 5.17 -26.15 -28.87
CA GLU A 165 3.90 -26.51 -29.52
C GLU A 165 4.12 -27.56 -30.64
N TRP A 166 5.22 -27.45 -31.40
CA TRP A 166 5.58 -28.42 -32.41
C TRP A 166 5.93 -29.78 -31.79
N LEU A 167 6.81 -29.81 -30.81
CA LEU A 167 7.28 -31.04 -30.13
C LEU A 167 6.13 -31.78 -29.43
N THR A 168 5.16 -31.07 -28.86
CA THR A 168 3.98 -31.67 -28.25
C THR A 168 2.98 -32.24 -29.26
N GLY A 169 3.18 -31.93 -30.55
CA GLY A 169 2.33 -32.35 -31.65
C GLY A 169 1.04 -31.55 -31.78
N TYR A 170 1.01 -30.33 -31.23
CA TYR A 170 -0.15 -29.44 -31.32
C TYR A 170 -0.57 -29.20 -32.78
N TYR A 171 0.39 -29.10 -33.70
CA TYR A 171 0.12 -28.86 -35.13
C TYR A 171 -0.05 -30.14 -35.96
N THR A 172 0.37 -31.31 -35.46
CA THR A 172 0.47 -32.53 -36.25
C THR A 172 -0.47 -33.66 -35.76
N LYS A 173 -0.82 -33.66 -34.47
CA LYS A 173 -1.67 -34.72 -33.87
C LYS A 173 -3.13 -34.33 -33.94
N THR A 174 -3.78 -34.67 -35.05
CA THR A 174 -5.24 -34.58 -35.20
C THR A 174 -5.75 -35.73 -36.07
N SER A 175 -6.94 -36.23 -35.77
CA SER A 175 -7.58 -37.29 -36.53
C SER A 175 -8.40 -36.77 -37.73
N ASN A 176 -8.52 -35.47 -37.89
CA ASN A 176 -9.27 -34.82 -38.95
C ASN A 176 -8.31 -34.07 -39.89
N GLU A 177 -8.29 -34.44 -41.17
CA GLU A 177 -7.40 -33.87 -42.18
C GLU A 177 -7.67 -32.35 -42.43
N GLU A 178 -8.89 -31.92 -42.35
CA GLU A 178 -9.26 -30.52 -42.54
C GLU A 178 -8.61 -29.64 -41.42
N TYR A 179 -8.69 -30.08 -40.16
CA TYR A 179 -8.01 -29.40 -39.06
C TYR A 179 -6.49 -29.46 -39.18
N LEU A 180 -5.92 -30.48 -39.81
CA LEU A 180 -4.48 -30.57 -40.02
C LEU A 180 -3.99 -29.44 -40.92
N VAL A 181 -4.68 -29.18 -42.02
CA VAL A 181 -4.34 -28.09 -42.94
C VAL A 181 -4.38 -26.72 -42.20
N ASP A 182 -5.43 -26.48 -41.44
CA ASP A 182 -5.59 -25.22 -40.71
C ASP A 182 -4.47 -25.03 -39.65
N ARG A 183 -4.14 -26.11 -38.94
CA ARG A 183 -3.05 -26.07 -37.95
C ARG A 183 -1.69 -25.84 -38.58
N MET A 184 -1.43 -26.45 -39.71
CA MET A 184 -0.19 -26.22 -40.48
C MET A 184 -0.08 -24.78 -41.01
N ASN A 185 -1.20 -24.24 -41.49
CA ASN A 185 -1.26 -22.84 -41.89
C ASN A 185 -1.02 -21.90 -40.71
N LEU A 186 -1.57 -22.20 -39.54
CA LEU A 186 -1.33 -21.45 -38.31
C LEU A 186 0.16 -21.53 -37.89
N TYR A 187 0.76 -22.72 -37.96
CA TYR A 187 2.19 -22.89 -37.71
C TYR A 187 3.04 -22.00 -38.62
N ASN A 188 2.80 -22.06 -39.92
CA ASN A 188 3.54 -21.28 -40.91
C ASN A 188 3.38 -19.77 -40.69
N GLN A 189 2.20 -19.33 -40.30
CA GLN A 189 1.94 -17.92 -39.96
C GLN A 189 2.75 -17.50 -38.70
N ARG A 190 2.71 -18.33 -37.65
CA ARG A 190 3.46 -18.06 -36.42
C ARG A 190 4.98 -18.11 -36.66
N LEU A 191 5.45 -19.07 -37.44
CA LEU A 191 6.86 -19.16 -37.84
C LEU A 191 7.32 -17.90 -38.58
N LYS A 192 6.51 -17.41 -39.50
CA LYS A 192 6.80 -16.16 -40.21
C LYS A 192 6.87 -14.96 -39.25
N ASN A 193 5.96 -14.89 -38.29
CA ASN A 193 5.97 -13.83 -37.27
C ASN A 193 7.26 -13.89 -36.42
N VAL A 194 7.63 -15.08 -35.93
CA VAL A 194 8.88 -15.30 -35.19
C VAL A 194 10.10 -14.89 -36.01
N GLN A 195 10.16 -15.30 -37.29
CA GLN A 195 11.25 -14.95 -38.18
C GLN A 195 11.31 -13.44 -38.49
N SER A 196 10.19 -12.74 -38.42
CA SER A 196 10.13 -11.28 -38.56
C SER A 196 10.46 -10.52 -37.26
N GLY A 197 10.81 -11.23 -36.18
CA GLY A 197 11.22 -10.63 -34.91
C GLY A 197 10.05 -10.31 -33.96
N VAL A 198 8.86 -10.85 -34.20
CA VAL A 198 7.75 -10.69 -33.25
C VAL A 198 7.99 -11.58 -32.04
N ASP A 199 8.30 -10.94 -30.91
CA ASP A 199 8.50 -11.59 -29.61
C ASP A 199 7.94 -10.69 -28.51
N THR A 200 6.65 -10.78 -28.27
CA THR A 200 5.97 -9.95 -27.26
C THR A 200 6.00 -10.62 -25.91
N TYR A 201 6.63 -9.99 -24.93
CA TYR A 201 6.57 -10.43 -23.54
C TYR A 201 5.28 -9.95 -22.88
N TRP A 202 4.24 -10.74 -22.97
CA TRP A 202 2.87 -10.38 -22.58
C TRP A 202 2.72 -9.98 -21.11
N LEU A 203 3.61 -10.41 -20.22
CA LEU A 203 3.59 -9.98 -18.82
C LEU A 203 3.99 -8.51 -18.64
N SER A 204 4.78 -7.95 -19.57
CA SER A 204 5.17 -6.54 -19.51
C SER A 204 4.13 -5.59 -20.07
N GLU A 205 3.22 -6.09 -20.93
CA GLU A 205 2.22 -5.23 -21.60
C GLU A 205 1.22 -4.55 -20.64
N PRO A 206 0.67 -5.26 -19.61
CA PRO A 206 -0.28 -4.65 -18.70
C PRO A 206 0.36 -3.85 -17.56
N VAL A 207 1.70 -3.81 -17.48
CA VAL A 207 2.42 -3.17 -16.38
C VAL A 207 3.35 -2.07 -16.88
N ARG A 208 3.56 -1.06 -16.06
CA ARG A 208 4.49 0.03 -16.34
C ARG A 208 5.20 0.48 -15.07
N THR A 209 6.30 1.17 -15.24
CA THR A 209 6.98 1.81 -14.12
C THR A 209 6.11 2.93 -13.56
N GLY A 210 5.77 2.81 -12.29
CA GLY A 210 5.04 3.83 -11.55
C GLY A 210 6.00 4.90 -11.04
N PHE A 211 5.56 6.14 -11.07
CA PHE A 211 6.29 7.29 -10.52
C PHE A 211 5.40 8.08 -9.58
N SER A 212 5.88 8.32 -8.38
CA SER A 212 5.18 9.13 -7.38
C SER A 212 6.10 10.19 -6.82
N HIS A 213 5.54 11.37 -6.56
CA HIS A 213 6.23 12.42 -5.84
C HIS A 213 5.33 13.03 -4.77
N LYS A 214 5.91 13.35 -3.62
CA LYS A 214 5.22 13.98 -2.50
C LYS A 214 6.03 15.17 -2.05
N HIS A 215 5.38 16.32 -1.91
CA HIS A 215 5.97 17.56 -1.43
C HIS A 215 5.24 17.99 -0.17
N ASN A 216 5.98 18.23 0.89
CA ASN A 216 5.45 18.70 2.16
C ASN A 216 6.18 19.97 2.56
N MET A 217 5.42 21.01 2.86
CA MET A 217 5.91 22.27 3.40
C MET A 217 5.26 22.51 4.76
N TYR A 218 6.03 22.87 5.73
CA TYR A 218 5.53 23.16 7.07
C TYR A 218 6.18 24.41 7.63
N VAL A 219 5.34 25.31 8.11
CA VAL A 219 5.72 26.56 8.75
C VAL A 219 5.29 26.49 10.20
N GLU A 220 6.19 26.77 11.11
CA GLU A 220 5.93 26.79 12.55
C GLU A 220 6.60 27.98 13.23
N GLY A 221 6.03 28.42 14.32
CA GLY A 221 6.58 29.48 15.15
C GLY A 221 5.65 29.85 16.29
N GLY A 222 5.98 30.93 16.98
CA GLY A 222 5.19 31.43 18.10
C GLY A 222 6.03 31.70 19.34
N ASP A 223 5.36 32.06 20.39
CA ASP A 223 5.96 32.30 21.72
C ASP A 223 5.35 31.34 22.77
N ASP A 224 5.72 31.54 24.04
CA ASP A 224 5.21 30.70 25.12
C ASP A 224 3.68 30.82 25.33
N ALA A 225 3.06 31.91 24.85
CA ALA A 225 1.62 32.14 24.95
C ALA A 225 0.84 31.54 23.78
N MET A 226 1.41 31.54 22.56
CA MET A 226 0.75 31.05 21.37
C MET A 226 1.73 30.40 20.40
N LEU A 227 1.53 29.11 20.15
CA LEU A 227 2.26 28.35 19.13
C LEU A 227 1.34 28.11 17.92
N TYR A 228 1.92 28.24 16.74
CA TYR A 228 1.20 27.94 15.49
C TYR A 228 2.03 27.08 14.55
N GLY A 229 1.33 26.30 13.76
CA GLY A 229 1.92 25.49 12.72
C GLY A 229 0.93 25.27 11.58
N VAL A 230 1.40 25.47 10.35
CA VAL A 230 0.62 25.26 9.13
C VAL A 230 1.39 24.35 8.20
N GLY A 231 0.72 23.30 7.74
CA GLY A 231 1.29 22.34 6.79
C GLY A 231 0.53 22.36 5.47
N LEU A 232 1.28 22.27 4.38
CA LEU A 232 0.75 22.03 3.04
C LEU A 232 1.41 20.78 2.50
N SER A 233 0.63 19.86 1.93
CA SER A 233 1.14 18.66 1.27
C SER A 233 0.52 18.50 -0.10
N TYR A 234 1.34 18.06 -1.06
CA TYR A 234 0.92 17.68 -2.39
C TYR A 234 1.53 16.34 -2.76
N LYS A 235 0.70 15.43 -3.28
CA LYS A 235 1.12 14.11 -3.75
C LYS A 235 0.61 13.90 -5.16
N GLY A 236 1.52 13.58 -6.08
CA GLY A 236 1.20 13.13 -7.42
C GLY A 236 1.65 11.69 -7.60
N THR A 237 0.80 10.84 -8.16
CA THR A 237 1.10 9.44 -8.42
C THR A 237 0.66 9.09 -9.83
N GLN A 238 1.56 8.44 -10.58
CA GLN A 238 1.30 7.85 -11.88
C GLN A 238 1.70 6.38 -11.81
N GLY A 239 0.79 5.49 -12.14
CA GLY A 239 0.99 4.04 -12.16
C GLY A 239 0.22 3.38 -13.29
#